data_04a5c0aa199038173624bd29f097ea06
#
_entry.id   04a5c0aa199038173624bd29f097ea06
#
_cell.length_a   1.000
_cell.length_b   1.000
_cell.length_c   1.000
_cell.angle_alpha   90.00
_cell.angle_beta   90.00
_cell.angle_gamma   90.00
#
_symmetry.space_group_name_H-M   'P 1'
#
loop_
_entity.id
_entity.type
_entity.pdbx_description
1 polymer ?
#
loop_
_entity_poly.entity_id
_entity_poly.type
_entity_poly.pdbx_seq_one_letter_code
_entity_poly.pdbx_strand_id
1 'polypeptide(L)'
;MKNYNDMALALAGVCQSVLLISQLAQKGEVDHQDAFQTTIHSLLITQPEDTLAVFGGDVQHLKVGLNTLIEQLTQLNDKNLLNYWGSLLALESKLNKQSEIKQELGRRIARLPEQLAYHDNQFDDEMFSIMANIYVDTISPLGKRIHIIGSAYHLQQQSVQDKIRACLLAGIRSAVLWRQVGGSKWQLLFHRKKLVQAARQLYLTLN
;
A
#
# COMPACT_ATOMS: atom_id res chain seq x y z
N MET A 1 -12.50 19.47 -11.13
CA MET A 1 -13.51 18.47 -10.70
C MET A 1 -12.74 17.39 -9.94
N LYS A 2 -13.23 16.89 -8.78
CA LYS A 2 -12.53 15.83 -8.03
C LYS A 2 -12.59 14.52 -8.82
N ASN A 3 -11.43 13.89 -9.07
CA ASN A 3 -11.37 12.61 -9.76
C ASN A 3 -11.52 11.47 -8.74
N TYR A 4 -12.73 10.92 -8.62
CA TYR A 4 -13.00 9.81 -7.70
C TYR A 4 -12.40 8.49 -8.19
N ASN A 5 -12.12 8.33 -9.49
CA ASN A 5 -11.46 7.15 -10.01
C ASN A 5 -10.02 7.08 -9.52
N ASP A 6 -9.26 8.19 -9.63
CA ASP A 6 -7.90 8.26 -9.10
C ASP A 6 -7.85 8.03 -7.58
N MET A 7 -8.82 8.61 -6.85
CA MET A 7 -8.93 8.36 -5.42
C MET A 7 -9.22 6.89 -5.10
N ALA A 8 -10.08 6.22 -5.90
CA ALA A 8 -10.40 4.82 -5.73
C ALA A 8 -9.20 3.92 -6.07
N LEU A 9 -8.45 4.22 -7.14
CA LEU A 9 -7.21 3.50 -7.50
C LEU A 9 -6.16 3.60 -6.38
N ALA A 10 -5.91 4.80 -5.88
CA ALA A 10 -4.94 5.01 -4.81
C ALA A 10 -5.36 4.30 -3.51
N LEU A 11 -6.65 4.36 -3.13
CA LEU A 11 -7.17 3.62 -1.97
C LEU A 11 -7.17 2.11 -2.19
N ALA A 12 -7.41 1.63 -3.42
CA ALA A 12 -7.28 0.21 -3.76
C ALA A 12 -5.84 -0.27 -3.53
N GLY A 13 -4.83 0.54 -3.87
CA GLY A 13 -3.43 0.23 -3.55
C GLY A 13 -3.19 0.10 -2.04
N VAL A 14 -3.79 0.97 -1.20
CA VAL A 14 -3.73 0.83 0.27
C VAL A 14 -4.42 -0.46 0.72
N CYS A 15 -5.64 -0.74 0.22
CA CYS A 15 -6.41 -1.93 0.60
C CYS A 15 -5.70 -3.22 0.16
N GLN A 16 -5.08 -3.23 -1.03
CA GLN A 16 -4.28 -4.35 -1.51
C GLN A 16 -3.10 -4.62 -0.57
N SER A 17 -2.36 -3.58 -0.19
CA SER A 17 -1.25 -3.71 0.75
C SER A 17 -1.68 -4.32 2.08
N VAL A 18 -2.79 -3.85 2.69
CA VAL A 18 -3.23 -4.37 4.00
C VAL A 18 -3.77 -5.80 3.93
N LEU A 19 -4.40 -6.20 2.82
CA LEU A 19 -4.81 -7.58 2.62
C LEU A 19 -3.59 -8.50 2.52
N LEU A 20 -2.59 -8.14 1.73
CA LEU A 20 -1.33 -8.89 1.60
C LEU A 20 -0.59 -9.01 2.93
N ILE A 21 -0.56 -7.94 3.75
CA ILE A 21 -0.02 -7.96 5.11
C ILE A 21 -0.75 -9.01 5.97
N SER A 22 -2.08 -9.04 5.91
CA SER A 22 -2.89 -10.00 6.66
C SER A 22 -2.58 -11.44 6.23
N GLN A 23 -2.46 -11.70 4.93
CA GLN A 23 -2.10 -13.03 4.40
C GLN A 23 -0.71 -13.47 4.84
N LEU A 24 0.31 -12.62 4.69
CA LEU A 24 1.68 -12.88 5.15
C LEU A 24 1.72 -13.18 6.66
N ALA A 25 0.98 -12.41 7.45
CA ALA A 25 0.93 -12.60 8.89
C ALA A 25 0.26 -13.92 9.31
N GLN A 26 -0.78 -14.36 8.59
CA GLN A 26 -1.53 -15.57 8.92
C GLN A 26 -0.91 -16.84 8.34
N LYS A 27 -0.40 -16.78 7.11
CA LYS A 27 0.01 -17.94 6.31
C LYS A 27 1.52 -17.99 6.00
N GLY A 28 2.25 -16.87 6.19
CA GLY A 28 3.65 -16.72 5.76
C GLY A 28 3.81 -16.48 4.25
N GLU A 29 2.74 -16.56 3.49
CA GLU A 29 2.70 -16.39 2.04
C GLU A 29 1.45 -15.60 1.62
N VAL A 30 1.39 -15.21 0.35
CA VAL A 30 0.26 -14.46 -0.23
C VAL A 30 -0.55 -15.37 -1.17
N ASP A 31 -1.88 -15.23 -1.14
CA ASP A 31 -2.77 -15.95 -2.05
C ASP A 31 -2.79 -15.32 -3.47
N HIS A 32 -2.38 -14.03 -3.58
CA HIS A 32 -2.45 -13.24 -4.80
C HIS A 32 -1.06 -12.74 -5.19
N GLN A 33 -0.26 -13.59 -5.83
CA GLN A 33 1.12 -13.30 -6.15
C GLN A 33 1.27 -12.09 -7.10
N ASP A 34 0.39 -11.97 -8.10
CA ASP A 34 0.42 -10.84 -9.05
C ASP A 34 0.13 -9.51 -8.33
N ALA A 35 -0.85 -9.51 -7.40
CA ALA A 35 -1.15 -8.34 -6.59
C ALA A 35 0.02 -7.97 -5.66
N PHE A 36 0.73 -8.97 -5.11
CA PHE A 36 1.92 -8.75 -4.31
C PHE A 36 3.03 -8.13 -5.15
N GLN A 37 3.32 -8.68 -6.32
CA GLN A 37 4.32 -8.12 -7.24
C GLN A 37 3.97 -6.68 -7.62
N THR A 38 2.73 -6.41 -8.04
CA THR A 38 2.27 -5.04 -8.34
C THR A 38 2.48 -4.10 -7.16
N THR A 39 2.13 -4.53 -5.96
CA THR A 39 2.27 -3.72 -4.73
C THR A 39 3.73 -3.37 -4.48
N ILE A 40 4.64 -4.33 -4.58
CA ILE A 40 6.07 -4.10 -4.37
C ILE A 40 6.67 -3.25 -5.51
N HIS A 41 6.35 -3.55 -6.77
CA HIS A 41 6.81 -2.76 -7.93
C HIS A 41 6.35 -1.30 -7.86
N SER A 42 5.21 -1.00 -7.25
CA SER A 42 4.74 0.38 -7.09
C SER A 42 5.75 1.28 -6.38
N LEU A 43 6.64 0.72 -5.55
CA LEU A 43 7.72 1.45 -4.89
C LEU A 43 8.80 1.93 -5.86
N LEU A 44 8.97 1.26 -6.99
CA LEU A 44 9.99 1.61 -8.00
C LEU A 44 9.51 2.74 -8.93
N ILE A 45 8.20 2.98 -9.00
CA ILE A 45 7.61 3.97 -9.91
C ILE A 45 7.58 5.33 -9.20
N THR A 46 8.60 6.14 -9.40
CA THR A 46 8.76 7.44 -8.71
C THR A 46 8.22 8.63 -9.50
N GLN A 47 8.11 8.51 -10.83
CA GLN A 47 7.62 9.56 -11.73
C GLN A 47 6.54 9.00 -12.65
N PRO A 48 5.37 8.62 -12.13
CA PRO A 48 4.28 8.09 -12.92
C PRO A 48 3.61 9.20 -13.75
N GLU A 49 3.15 8.87 -14.96
CA GLU A 49 2.38 9.78 -15.82
C GLU A 49 0.99 10.06 -15.25
N ASP A 50 0.38 9.04 -14.62
CA ASP A 50 -0.92 9.13 -13.97
C ASP A 50 -1.00 8.20 -12.74
N THR A 51 -2.17 8.16 -12.10
CA THR A 51 -2.40 7.34 -10.92
C THR A 51 -2.30 5.84 -11.21
N LEU A 52 -2.78 5.39 -12.37
CA LEU A 52 -2.79 3.98 -12.74
C LEU A 52 -1.39 3.48 -13.11
N ALA A 53 -0.55 4.35 -13.70
CA ALA A 53 0.84 4.03 -14.05
C ALA A 53 1.67 3.61 -12.83
N VAL A 54 1.33 4.08 -11.61
CA VAL A 54 1.94 3.61 -10.35
C VAL A 54 1.81 2.11 -10.17
N PHE A 55 0.74 1.52 -10.68
CA PHE A 55 0.37 0.12 -10.54
C PHE A 55 0.53 -0.66 -11.86
N GLY A 56 1.38 -0.17 -12.76
CA GLY A 56 1.69 -0.84 -14.02
C GLY A 56 0.73 -0.57 -15.17
N GLY A 57 -0.13 0.47 -15.06
CA GLY A 57 -0.95 0.95 -16.17
C GLY A 57 -2.21 0.13 -16.48
N ASP A 58 -2.48 -0.95 -15.72
CA ASP A 58 -3.66 -1.79 -15.90
C ASP A 58 -4.46 -1.91 -14.60
N VAL A 59 -5.78 -1.65 -14.68
CA VAL A 59 -6.71 -1.78 -13.55
C VAL A 59 -6.74 -3.22 -13.01
N GLN A 60 -6.48 -4.21 -13.84
CA GLN A 60 -6.40 -5.62 -13.45
C GLN A 60 -5.41 -5.86 -12.30
N HIS A 61 -4.32 -5.11 -12.26
CA HIS A 61 -3.31 -5.17 -11.20
C HIS A 61 -3.83 -4.73 -9.82
N LEU A 62 -4.93 -4.01 -9.79
CA LEU A 62 -5.60 -3.56 -8.56
C LEU A 62 -6.92 -4.30 -8.29
N LYS A 63 -7.25 -5.37 -9.03
CA LYS A 63 -8.50 -6.12 -8.86
C LYS A 63 -8.74 -6.52 -7.41
N VAL A 64 -7.75 -7.08 -6.76
CA VAL A 64 -7.79 -7.52 -5.36
C VAL A 64 -8.01 -6.32 -4.43
N GLY A 65 -7.28 -5.24 -4.63
CA GLY A 65 -7.40 -4.02 -3.85
C GLY A 65 -8.75 -3.31 -4.02
N LEU A 66 -9.29 -3.28 -5.25
CA LEU A 66 -10.62 -2.72 -5.52
C LEU A 66 -11.72 -3.52 -4.84
N ASN A 67 -11.66 -4.85 -4.90
CA ASN A 67 -12.62 -5.71 -4.20
C ASN A 67 -12.56 -5.47 -2.69
N THR A 68 -11.36 -5.49 -2.11
CA THR A 68 -11.15 -5.24 -0.67
C THR A 68 -11.65 -3.84 -0.28
N LEU A 69 -11.42 -2.81 -1.10
CA LEU A 69 -11.92 -1.46 -0.86
C LEU A 69 -13.44 -1.42 -0.84
N ILE A 70 -14.11 -2.07 -1.81
CA ILE A 70 -15.57 -2.12 -1.88
C ILE A 70 -16.13 -2.81 -0.63
N GLU A 71 -15.57 -3.96 -0.24
CA GLU A 71 -16.00 -4.71 0.95
C GLU A 71 -15.83 -3.87 2.23
N GLN A 72 -14.65 -3.29 2.44
CA GLN A 72 -14.38 -2.47 3.63
C GLN A 72 -15.25 -1.21 3.69
N LEU A 73 -15.54 -0.60 2.56
CA LEU A 73 -16.44 0.57 2.51
C LEU A 73 -17.92 0.21 2.55
N THR A 74 -18.36 -1.02 2.34
CA THR A 74 -19.79 -1.41 2.34
C THR A 74 -20.18 -2.25 3.54
N GLN A 75 -19.35 -3.17 3.97
CA GLN A 75 -19.69 -4.21 4.95
C GLN A 75 -18.92 -4.08 6.26
N LEU A 76 -17.75 -3.42 6.28
CA LEU A 76 -16.87 -3.27 7.46
C LEU A 76 -16.51 -4.61 8.14
N ASN A 77 -16.30 -5.66 7.33
CA ASN A 77 -16.26 -7.04 7.80
C ASN A 77 -14.97 -7.41 8.54
N ASP A 78 -13.84 -6.80 8.20
CA ASP A 78 -12.56 -7.13 8.83
C ASP A 78 -12.00 -5.96 9.63
N LYS A 79 -12.07 -6.07 10.96
CA LYS A 79 -11.57 -5.06 11.89
C LYS A 79 -10.05 -4.89 11.82
N ASN A 80 -9.30 -5.96 11.51
CA ASN A 80 -7.85 -5.89 11.41
C ASN A 80 -7.44 -5.11 10.17
N LEU A 81 -8.05 -5.39 9.02
CA LEU A 81 -7.82 -4.63 7.80
C LEU A 81 -8.16 -3.15 7.97
N LEU A 82 -9.29 -2.83 8.63
CA LEU A 82 -9.65 -1.45 8.95
C LEU A 82 -8.63 -0.76 9.85
N ASN A 83 -8.10 -1.48 10.86
CA ASN A 83 -7.06 -0.93 11.74
C ASN A 83 -5.75 -0.67 10.99
N TYR A 84 -5.33 -1.58 10.10
CA TYR A 84 -4.12 -1.40 9.29
C TYR A 84 -4.28 -0.24 8.33
N TRP A 85 -5.40 -0.19 7.61
CA TRP A 85 -5.74 0.90 6.71
C TRP A 85 -5.76 2.26 7.41
N GLY A 86 -6.52 2.36 8.51
CA GLY A 86 -6.60 3.57 9.33
C GLY A 86 -5.23 4.02 9.86
N SER A 87 -4.39 3.05 10.26
CA SER A 87 -3.03 3.31 10.75
C SER A 87 -2.11 3.84 9.64
N LEU A 88 -2.17 3.27 8.43
CA LEU A 88 -1.41 3.76 7.27
C LEU A 88 -1.79 5.20 6.92
N LEU A 89 -3.09 5.53 6.87
CA LEU A 89 -3.56 6.89 6.62
C LEU A 89 -3.16 7.87 7.74
N ALA A 90 -3.10 7.40 8.98
CA ALA A 90 -2.64 8.21 10.10
C ALA A 90 -1.13 8.49 10.05
N LEU A 91 -0.32 7.48 9.69
CA LEU A 91 1.13 7.63 9.51
C LEU A 91 1.45 8.54 8.33
N GLU A 92 0.75 8.38 7.19
CA GLU A 92 0.88 9.28 6.04
C GLU A 92 0.57 10.73 6.43
N SER A 93 -0.49 10.96 7.21
CA SER A 93 -0.84 12.30 7.67
C SER A 93 0.24 12.94 8.55
N LYS A 94 0.99 12.15 9.31
CA LYS A 94 2.14 12.60 10.09
C LYS A 94 3.36 12.84 9.22
N LEU A 95 3.65 11.93 8.27
CA LEU A 95 4.72 12.07 7.29
C LEU A 95 4.57 13.36 6.48
N ASN A 96 3.34 13.68 6.07
CA ASN A 96 3.09 14.90 5.29
C ASN A 96 3.40 16.21 6.04
N LYS A 97 3.50 16.16 7.37
CA LYS A 97 3.89 17.31 8.22
C LYS A 97 5.39 17.40 8.48
N GLN A 98 6.16 16.42 8.02
CA GLN A 98 7.60 16.26 8.29
C GLN A 98 8.38 16.30 6.96
N SER A 99 8.71 17.50 6.49
CA SER A 99 9.36 17.71 5.20
C SER A 99 10.70 16.97 5.08
N GLU A 100 11.51 16.96 6.13
CA GLU A 100 12.83 16.31 6.14
C GLU A 100 12.71 14.79 5.99
N ILE A 101 11.80 14.17 6.75
CA ILE A 101 11.58 12.72 6.69
C ILE A 101 10.99 12.33 5.33
N LYS A 102 10.08 13.16 4.80
CA LYS A 102 9.50 12.95 3.46
C LYS A 102 10.55 13.02 2.37
N GLN A 103 11.51 13.95 2.46
CA GLN A 103 12.63 14.05 1.53
C GLN A 103 13.57 12.85 1.65
N GLU A 104 13.91 12.44 2.88
CA GLU A 104 14.76 11.27 3.12
C GLU A 104 14.09 9.97 2.59
N LEU A 105 12.79 9.79 2.86
CA LEU A 105 12.02 8.68 2.30
C LEU A 105 12.07 8.69 0.77
N GLY A 106 11.81 9.83 0.14
CA GLY A 106 11.86 9.99 -1.32
C GLY A 106 13.24 9.65 -1.88
N ARG A 107 14.31 10.12 -1.23
CA ARG A 107 15.69 9.84 -1.63
C ARG A 107 16.03 8.34 -1.56
N ARG A 108 15.56 7.66 -0.52
CA ARG A 108 15.82 6.20 -0.36
C ARG A 108 15.00 5.37 -1.35
N ILE A 109 13.73 5.72 -1.57
CA ILE A 109 12.88 5.07 -2.57
C ILE A 109 13.45 5.26 -3.97
N ALA A 110 13.96 6.45 -4.32
CA ALA A 110 14.53 6.71 -5.64
C ALA A 110 15.78 5.84 -5.97
N ARG A 111 16.41 5.22 -4.97
CA ARG A 111 17.54 4.30 -5.16
C ARG A 111 17.12 2.85 -5.35
N LEU A 112 15.85 2.50 -5.07
CA LEU A 112 15.39 1.11 -5.17
C LEU A 112 15.57 0.50 -6.56
N PRO A 113 15.32 1.20 -7.70
CA PRO A 113 15.56 0.64 -9.02
C PRO A 113 17.03 0.26 -9.26
N GLU A 114 17.97 1.09 -8.80
CA GLU A 114 19.40 0.81 -8.90
C GLU A 114 19.80 -0.39 -8.03
N GLN A 115 19.28 -0.44 -6.80
CA GLN A 115 19.51 -1.57 -5.89
C GLN A 115 18.95 -2.87 -6.47
N LEU A 116 17.73 -2.84 -7.03
CA LEU A 116 17.13 -4.00 -7.68
C LEU A 116 17.97 -4.53 -8.84
N ALA A 117 18.60 -3.64 -9.62
CA ALA A 117 19.52 -4.04 -10.69
C ALA A 117 20.73 -4.82 -10.17
N TYR A 118 21.26 -4.53 -8.98
CA TYR A 118 22.31 -5.31 -8.33
C TYR A 118 21.85 -6.70 -7.86
N HIS A 119 20.55 -6.90 -7.70
CA HIS A 119 19.93 -8.17 -7.35
C HIS A 119 19.33 -8.90 -8.58
N ASP A 120 19.96 -8.76 -9.75
CA ASP A 120 19.54 -9.39 -11.00
C ASP A 120 18.07 -9.13 -11.36
N ASN A 121 17.55 -7.97 -10.96
CA ASN A 121 16.13 -7.58 -11.08
C ASN A 121 15.16 -8.53 -10.36
N GLN A 122 15.59 -9.19 -9.28
CA GLN A 122 14.78 -10.08 -8.48
C GLN A 122 14.50 -9.48 -7.09
N PHE A 123 13.29 -9.66 -6.62
CA PHE A 123 12.92 -9.35 -5.24
C PHE A 123 13.27 -10.53 -4.33
N ASP A 124 14.54 -10.66 -4.01
CA ASP A 124 15.05 -11.62 -3.04
C ASP A 124 14.88 -11.14 -1.59
N ASP A 125 15.28 -11.94 -0.61
CA ASP A 125 15.17 -11.60 0.81
C ASP A 125 15.98 -10.36 1.19
N GLU A 126 17.10 -10.09 0.51
CA GLU A 126 17.93 -8.91 0.76
C GLU A 126 17.21 -7.64 0.26
N MET A 127 16.62 -7.70 -0.93
CA MET A 127 15.79 -6.60 -1.45
C MET A 127 14.61 -6.28 -0.54
N PHE A 128 13.93 -7.30 0.01
CA PHE A 128 12.88 -7.09 1.01
C PHE A 128 13.41 -6.48 2.30
N SER A 129 14.61 -6.87 2.75
CA SER A 129 15.26 -6.28 3.92
C SER A 129 15.58 -4.79 3.71
N ILE A 130 16.06 -4.41 2.51
CA ILE A 130 16.30 -3.01 2.15
C ILE A 130 14.99 -2.20 2.26
N MET A 131 13.89 -2.67 1.66
CA MET A 131 12.58 -2.01 1.72
C MET A 131 12.05 -1.93 3.16
N ALA A 132 12.20 -3.01 3.94
CA ALA A 132 11.81 -3.06 5.34
C ALA A 132 12.56 -2.02 6.18
N ASN A 133 13.86 -1.86 5.97
CA ASN A 133 14.68 -0.87 6.66
C ASN A 133 14.28 0.56 6.30
N ILE A 134 13.88 0.83 5.05
CA ILE A 134 13.31 2.14 4.69
C ILE A 134 12.08 2.45 5.55
N TYR A 135 11.15 1.48 5.68
CA TYR A 135 9.95 1.65 6.50
C TYR A 135 10.30 1.86 7.99
N VAL A 136 11.20 1.03 8.53
CA VAL A 136 11.59 1.06 9.94
C VAL A 136 12.23 2.41 10.31
N ASP A 137 13.12 2.91 9.46
CA ASP A 137 13.89 4.11 9.76
C ASP A 137 13.10 5.41 9.54
N THR A 138 12.17 5.44 8.58
CA THR A 138 11.51 6.68 8.16
C THR A 138 10.05 6.77 8.61
N ILE A 139 9.30 5.69 8.56
CA ILE A 139 7.84 5.68 8.80
C ILE A 139 7.50 5.23 10.22
N SER A 140 8.09 4.13 10.67
CA SER A 140 7.77 3.53 11.97
C SER A 140 7.94 4.51 13.15
N PRO A 141 8.94 5.43 13.19
CA PRO A 141 9.10 6.37 14.28
C PRO A 141 8.06 7.50 14.32
N LEU A 142 7.31 7.72 13.22
CA LEU A 142 6.33 8.80 13.12
C LEU A 142 5.13 8.64 14.06
N GLY A 143 4.87 7.42 14.52
CA GLY A 143 3.69 7.17 15.31
C GLY A 143 3.66 5.87 16.07
N LYS A 144 2.47 5.50 16.54
CA LYS A 144 2.25 4.21 17.16
C LYS A 144 2.49 3.11 16.13
N ARG A 145 3.30 2.10 16.50
CA ARG A 145 3.54 0.93 15.64
C ARG A 145 2.23 0.26 15.28
N ILE A 146 2.11 -0.14 14.02
CA ILE A 146 0.98 -0.95 13.56
C ILE A 146 1.14 -2.35 14.16
N HIS A 147 0.19 -2.75 15.00
CA HIS A 147 0.20 -4.09 15.60
C HIS A 147 -0.39 -5.08 14.59
N ILE A 148 0.47 -5.91 14.01
CA ILE A 148 0.07 -6.94 13.05
C ILE A 148 -0.35 -8.19 13.81
N ILE A 149 -1.53 -8.71 13.51
CA ILE A 149 -2.14 -9.88 14.13
C ILE A 149 -2.03 -11.05 13.16
N GLY A 150 -1.44 -12.15 13.61
CA GLY A 150 -1.24 -13.34 12.78
C GLY A 150 -0.69 -14.51 13.55
N SER A 151 -0.24 -15.53 12.84
CA SER A 151 0.41 -16.70 13.41
C SER A 151 1.77 -16.33 14.02
N ALA A 152 1.99 -16.68 15.28
CA ALA A 152 3.28 -16.45 15.93
C ALA A 152 4.43 -17.13 15.18
N TYR A 153 4.18 -18.30 14.59
CA TYR A 153 5.16 -19.03 13.78
C TYR A 153 5.64 -18.24 12.58
N HIS A 154 4.73 -17.61 11.83
CA HIS A 154 5.09 -16.82 10.67
C HIS A 154 5.66 -15.45 11.05
N LEU A 155 5.10 -14.80 12.06
CA LEU A 155 5.55 -13.50 12.53
C LEU A 155 6.95 -13.49 13.16
N GLN A 156 7.49 -14.66 13.55
CA GLN A 156 8.87 -14.80 14.03
C GLN A 156 9.90 -14.94 12.89
N GLN A 157 9.47 -15.24 11.66
CA GLN A 157 10.36 -15.39 10.51
C GLN A 157 10.76 -14.02 9.96
N GLN A 158 12.07 -13.76 9.87
CA GLN A 158 12.59 -12.47 9.41
C GLN A 158 12.13 -12.13 7.99
N SER A 159 12.16 -13.09 7.08
CA SER A 159 11.71 -12.90 5.70
C SER A 159 10.23 -12.49 5.60
N VAL A 160 9.37 -13.05 6.46
CA VAL A 160 7.95 -12.66 6.54
C VAL A 160 7.81 -11.24 7.10
N GLN A 161 8.56 -10.90 8.16
CA GLN A 161 8.56 -9.55 8.72
C GLN A 161 8.99 -8.50 7.70
N ASP A 162 10.01 -8.79 6.91
CA ASP A 162 10.53 -7.87 5.91
C ASP A 162 9.55 -7.68 4.75
N LYS A 163 8.90 -8.75 4.27
CA LYS A 163 7.80 -8.65 3.31
C LYS A 163 6.61 -7.84 3.83
N ILE A 164 6.23 -8.03 5.09
CA ILE A 164 5.17 -7.23 5.75
C ILE A 164 5.57 -5.74 5.77
N ARG A 165 6.80 -5.41 6.16
CA ARG A 165 7.28 -4.03 6.21
C ARG A 165 7.39 -3.39 4.82
N ALA A 166 7.79 -4.16 3.81
CA ALA A 166 7.77 -3.72 2.41
C ALA A 166 6.33 -3.41 1.94
N CYS A 167 5.35 -4.26 2.28
CA CYS A 167 3.94 -3.99 2.01
C CYS A 167 3.44 -2.75 2.78
N LEU A 168 3.87 -2.54 4.04
CA LEU A 168 3.54 -1.33 4.79
C LEU A 168 4.12 -0.09 4.10
N LEU A 169 5.35 -0.14 3.60
CA LEU A 169 5.97 0.95 2.83
C LEU A 169 5.18 1.26 1.55
N ALA A 170 4.77 0.22 0.80
CA ALA A 170 3.94 0.37 -0.39
C ALA A 170 2.54 0.93 -0.07
N GLY A 171 1.96 0.53 1.07
CA GLY A 171 0.72 1.10 1.59
C GLY A 171 0.85 2.59 1.92
N ILE A 172 1.96 3.03 2.51
CA ILE A 172 2.28 4.46 2.72
C ILE A 172 2.41 5.18 1.37
N ARG A 173 3.11 4.61 0.40
CA ARG A 173 3.23 5.15 -0.96
C ARG A 173 1.84 5.40 -1.58
N SER A 174 0.95 4.41 -1.48
CA SER A 174 -0.42 4.51 -1.98
C SER A 174 -1.25 5.54 -1.20
N ALA A 175 -1.05 5.67 0.11
CA ALA A 175 -1.70 6.70 0.94
C ALA A 175 -1.22 8.13 0.58
N VAL A 176 0.08 8.29 0.27
CA VAL A 176 0.62 9.56 -0.26
C VAL A 176 -0.02 9.89 -1.61
N LEU A 177 -0.09 8.91 -2.52
CA LEU A 177 -0.76 9.06 -3.81
C LEU A 177 -2.22 9.48 -3.64
N TRP A 178 -2.96 8.82 -2.73
CA TRP A 178 -4.35 9.20 -2.42
C TRP A 178 -4.48 10.68 -2.02
N ARG A 179 -3.55 11.18 -1.19
CA ARG A 179 -3.53 12.61 -0.83
C ARG A 179 -3.21 13.50 -2.04
N GLN A 180 -2.27 13.10 -2.88
CA GLN A 180 -1.87 13.85 -4.07
C GLN A 180 -3.03 14.03 -5.07
N VAL A 181 -3.89 13.01 -5.22
CA VAL A 181 -5.08 13.09 -6.07
C VAL A 181 -6.29 13.76 -5.38
N GLY A 182 -6.06 14.41 -4.25
CA GLY A 182 -7.06 15.19 -3.53
C GLY A 182 -7.87 14.40 -2.50
N GLY A 183 -7.42 13.21 -2.15
CA GLY A 183 -8.01 12.40 -1.09
C GLY A 183 -7.84 13.00 0.31
N SER A 184 -8.83 12.84 1.15
CA SER A 184 -8.81 13.28 2.55
C SER A 184 -9.77 12.45 3.40
N LYS A 185 -9.59 12.53 4.72
CA LYS A 185 -10.51 11.86 5.68
C LYS A 185 -11.97 12.29 5.48
N TRP A 186 -12.22 13.51 5.00
CA TRP A 186 -13.54 14.02 4.70
C TRP A 186 -14.21 13.29 3.53
N GLN A 187 -13.46 12.87 2.49
CA GLN A 187 -14.02 12.04 1.43
C GLN A 187 -14.46 10.67 1.94
N LEU A 188 -13.69 10.06 2.82
CA LEU A 188 -14.06 8.77 3.42
C LEU A 188 -15.33 8.90 4.28
N LEU A 189 -15.47 10.03 4.98
CA LEU A 189 -16.61 10.25 5.86
C LEU A 189 -17.88 10.67 5.10
N PHE A 190 -17.78 11.65 4.20
CA PHE A 190 -18.93 12.29 3.56
C PHE A 190 -19.18 11.86 2.10
N HIS A 191 -18.17 11.32 1.43
CA HIS A 191 -18.27 10.93 0.02
C HIS A 191 -18.03 9.43 -0.20
N ARG A 192 -18.18 8.62 0.84
CA ARG A 192 -17.99 7.16 0.81
C ARG A 192 -18.77 6.51 -0.35
N LYS A 193 -20.03 6.91 -0.57
CA LYS A 193 -20.86 6.37 -1.66
C LYS A 193 -20.23 6.62 -3.04
N LYS A 194 -19.65 7.80 -3.27
CA LYS A 194 -18.99 8.13 -4.54
C LYS A 194 -17.70 7.34 -4.75
N LEU A 195 -16.93 7.11 -3.68
CA LEU A 195 -15.73 6.25 -3.73
C LEU A 195 -16.11 4.80 -4.04
N VAL A 196 -17.14 4.26 -3.39
CA VAL A 196 -17.64 2.90 -3.68
C VAL A 196 -18.13 2.80 -5.12
N GLN A 197 -18.87 3.80 -5.61
CA GLN A 197 -19.33 3.81 -6.99
C GLN A 197 -18.17 3.81 -7.99
N ALA A 198 -17.16 4.67 -7.77
CA ALA A 198 -15.96 4.71 -8.62
C ALA A 198 -15.20 3.39 -8.59
N ALA A 199 -14.98 2.80 -7.40
CA ALA A 199 -14.33 1.50 -7.26
C ALA A 199 -15.10 0.38 -7.98
N ARG A 200 -16.44 0.36 -7.88
CA ARG A 200 -17.28 -0.61 -8.60
C ARG A 200 -17.21 -0.42 -10.10
N GLN A 201 -17.24 0.82 -10.59
CA GLN A 201 -17.11 1.09 -12.03
C GLN A 201 -15.78 0.57 -12.57
N LEU A 202 -14.66 0.86 -11.88
CA LEU A 202 -13.34 0.32 -12.24
C LEU A 202 -13.33 -1.22 -12.19
N TYR A 203 -13.90 -1.82 -11.14
CA TYR A 203 -13.95 -3.28 -11.01
C TYR A 203 -14.75 -3.95 -12.13
N LEU A 204 -15.85 -3.33 -12.58
CA LEU A 204 -16.67 -3.84 -13.68
C LEU A 204 -15.97 -3.81 -15.05
N THR A 205 -14.93 -3.00 -15.23
CA THR A 205 -14.12 -3.02 -16.46
C THR A 205 -13.21 -4.26 -16.57
N LEU A 206 -13.12 -5.07 -15.50
CA LEU A 206 -12.24 -6.24 -15.41
C LEU A 206 -12.94 -7.57 -15.77
N ASN A 207 -14.23 -7.50 -16.13
CA ASN A 207 -15.05 -8.69 -16.48
C ASN A 207 -15.39 -8.70 -17.96
#